data_f072a61ccdfc6928edcba498607ff419
#
_entry.id   f072a61ccdfc6928edcba498607ff419
#
_cell.length_a   1.000
_cell.length_b   1.000
_cell.length_c   1.000
_cell.angle_alpha   90.00
_cell.angle_beta   90.00
_cell.angle_gamma   90.00
#
_symmetry.space_group_name_H-M   'P 1'
#
loop_
_entity.id
_entity.type
_entity.pdbx_description
1 polymer ?
#
loop_
_entity_poly.entity_id
_entity_poly.type
_entity_poly.pdbx_seq_one_letter_code
_entity_poly.pdbx_strand_id
1 'polypeptide(L)'
;MEAFNYRDGELFAEGVALSALAQRFGTPTYVYSRAHIEGQYRAYADALAGMPHLVCFAVKANSNIGVLNVLARLGAGFDIVSSGELERVLAAGGEPSRIVFSGVGKSRDDMRRALEVGVHCFNVESSVELERLQKVAAELGVKAPVSLRVNPDVDAGTHPYISTGLKENKFGIDIEQAEAVYARAAELPNLEVIGVDCHIGSQLTTLEPFLDALDRLLLLVDKLAARGITIKHLDLGGGLGVQYRDEQPPLAGDYIAAVRKRLAGRDLSLVFEPGRFIVANAGVLLTQVEYLKHTEHKDFAIVDAAMNDLIRPALYQAWMDVSPVQPRDGEARNYDLVGPICETGDFLAKDRQLVLAEGDLLAVRSAGAYGFVMSSNYNTRGRAAEVLVDGEQAYEVRRRETVQELYAGESLLPA
;
A
#
# COMPACT_ATOMS: atom_id res chain seq x y z
N MET A 1 13.46 -0.49 14.59
CA MET A 1 12.83 -1.11 15.79
C MET A 1 11.77 -2.08 15.29
N GLU A 2 11.81 -3.34 15.73
CA GLU A 2 10.75 -4.29 15.37
C GLU A 2 9.42 -3.85 15.97
N ALA A 3 8.35 -3.91 15.16
CA ALA A 3 7.00 -3.52 15.58
C ALA A 3 6.41 -4.47 16.64
N PHE A 4 6.78 -5.75 16.55
CA PHE A 4 6.23 -6.83 17.37
C PHE A 4 7.36 -7.68 17.94
N ASN A 5 7.49 -7.74 19.27
CA ASN A 5 8.59 -8.41 19.97
C ASN A 5 8.06 -9.28 21.10
N TYR A 6 8.75 -10.41 21.35
CA TYR A 6 8.51 -11.21 22.54
C TYR A 6 9.13 -10.56 23.79
N ARG A 7 8.32 -10.52 24.86
CA ARG A 7 8.75 -10.13 26.21
C ARG A 7 8.16 -11.13 27.20
N ASP A 8 8.97 -11.71 28.03
CA ASP A 8 8.57 -12.70 29.05
C ASP A 8 7.68 -13.83 28.49
N GLY A 9 7.98 -14.31 27.28
CA GLY A 9 7.25 -15.40 26.63
C GLY A 9 5.94 -15.00 25.97
N GLU A 10 5.66 -13.71 25.79
CA GLU A 10 4.46 -13.20 25.12
C GLU A 10 4.80 -12.16 24.03
N LEU A 11 4.04 -12.16 22.95
CA LEU A 11 4.20 -11.22 21.82
C LEU A 11 3.49 -9.90 22.11
N PHE A 12 4.24 -8.80 21.99
CA PHE A 12 3.77 -7.44 22.21
C PHE A 12 3.76 -6.64 20.90
N ALA A 13 2.79 -5.73 20.77
CA ALA A 13 2.82 -4.60 19.86
C ALA A 13 3.25 -3.37 20.68
N GLU A 14 4.44 -2.83 20.41
CA GLU A 14 5.04 -1.75 21.21
C GLU A 14 5.05 -2.08 22.72
N GLY A 15 4.22 -1.42 23.52
CA GLY A 15 4.07 -1.65 24.96
C GLY A 15 2.85 -2.49 25.36
N VAL A 16 2.05 -2.98 24.39
CA VAL A 16 0.78 -3.67 24.69
C VAL A 16 0.86 -5.15 24.28
N ALA A 17 0.51 -6.05 25.20
CA ALA A 17 0.44 -7.48 24.93
C ALA A 17 -0.67 -7.80 23.92
N LEU A 18 -0.39 -8.67 22.94
CA LEU A 18 -1.40 -9.04 21.93
C LEU A 18 -2.55 -9.85 22.56
N SER A 19 -2.33 -10.61 23.62
CA SER A 19 -3.41 -11.30 24.34
C SER A 19 -4.40 -10.32 24.96
N ALA A 20 -3.92 -9.20 25.51
CA ALA A 20 -4.78 -8.15 26.05
C ALA A 20 -5.60 -7.48 24.95
N LEU A 21 -5.05 -7.32 23.75
CA LEU A 21 -5.79 -6.80 22.59
C LEU A 21 -6.87 -7.79 22.13
N ALA A 22 -6.55 -9.08 22.07
CA ALA A 22 -7.53 -10.13 21.74
C ALA A 22 -8.68 -10.15 22.75
N GLN A 23 -8.37 -10.05 24.05
CA GLN A 23 -9.40 -10.01 25.10
C GLN A 23 -10.31 -8.78 24.98
N ARG A 24 -9.73 -7.62 24.63
CA ARG A 24 -10.46 -6.35 24.53
C ARG A 24 -11.29 -6.19 23.27
N PHE A 25 -10.76 -6.59 22.12
CA PHE A 25 -11.33 -6.32 20.81
C PHE A 25 -11.82 -7.57 20.08
N GLY A 26 -11.55 -8.75 20.63
CA GLY A 26 -11.85 -10.04 19.98
C GLY A 26 -10.92 -10.34 18.83
N THR A 27 -11.14 -11.52 18.21
CA THR A 27 -10.44 -11.99 17.01
C THR A 27 -11.46 -12.25 15.89
N PRO A 28 -11.07 -12.23 14.60
CA PRO A 28 -9.82 -11.71 14.09
C PRO A 28 -9.73 -10.18 14.24
N THR A 29 -8.53 -9.64 14.45
CA THR A 29 -8.32 -8.19 14.61
C THR A 29 -6.98 -7.79 13.98
N TYR A 30 -6.97 -6.72 13.18
CA TYR A 30 -5.74 -6.10 12.70
C TYR A 30 -5.14 -5.21 13.78
N VAL A 31 -3.85 -5.35 14.02
CA VAL A 31 -3.09 -4.53 14.99
C VAL A 31 -1.94 -3.85 14.27
N TYR A 32 -1.84 -2.53 14.41
CA TYR A 32 -0.80 -1.72 13.79
C TYR A 32 0.07 -1.03 14.86
N SER A 33 1.38 -0.95 14.62
CA SER A 33 2.32 -0.16 15.43
C SER A 33 2.49 1.23 14.83
N ARG A 34 2.15 2.27 15.60
CA ARG A 34 2.38 3.66 15.24
C ARG A 34 3.87 3.98 15.10
N ALA A 35 4.68 3.56 16.07
CA ALA A 35 6.10 3.84 16.09
C ALA A 35 6.82 3.27 14.85
N HIS A 36 6.40 2.08 14.38
CA HIS A 36 6.97 1.49 13.18
C HIS A 36 6.56 2.27 11.92
N ILE A 37 5.27 2.64 11.78
CA ILE A 37 4.78 3.47 10.67
C ILE A 37 5.56 4.78 10.59
N GLU A 38 5.71 5.49 11.71
CA GLU A 38 6.47 6.73 11.79
C GLU A 38 7.94 6.53 11.41
N GLY A 39 8.58 5.48 11.93
CA GLY A 39 9.97 5.14 11.64
C GLY A 39 10.22 4.88 10.17
N GLN A 40 9.34 4.12 9.52
CA GLN A 40 9.47 3.81 8.09
C GLN A 40 9.23 5.03 7.19
N TYR A 41 8.29 5.90 7.54
CA TYR A 41 8.11 7.18 6.84
C TYR A 41 9.35 8.06 6.98
N ARG A 42 9.89 8.19 8.20
CA ARG A 42 11.09 8.99 8.47
C ARG A 42 12.32 8.44 7.75
N ALA A 43 12.42 7.13 7.54
CA ALA A 43 13.52 6.55 6.77
C ALA A 43 13.63 7.13 5.35
N TYR A 44 12.49 7.45 4.71
CA TYR A 44 12.47 8.19 3.45
C TYR A 44 12.75 9.67 3.65
N ALA A 45 12.03 10.33 4.53
CA ALA A 45 12.10 11.79 4.73
C ALA A 45 13.50 12.24 5.15
N ASP A 46 14.14 11.52 6.07
CA ASP A 46 15.49 11.85 6.56
C ASP A 46 16.55 11.63 5.48
N ALA A 47 16.43 10.56 4.68
CA ALA A 47 17.36 10.30 3.57
C ALA A 47 17.25 11.36 2.44
N LEU A 48 16.06 11.97 2.29
CA LEU A 48 15.80 13.05 1.34
C LEU A 48 16.12 14.44 1.87
N ALA A 49 16.51 14.58 3.14
CA ALA A 49 16.82 15.88 3.74
C ALA A 49 17.82 16.68 2.90
N GLY A 50 17.55 17.98 2.76
CA GLY A 50 18.38 18.91 1.95
C GLY A 50 18.11 18.89 0.45
N MET A 51 17.13 18.11 -0.03
CA MET A 51 16.61 18.15 -1.41
C MET A 51 15.13 18.53 -1.40
N PRO A 52 14.64 19.27 -2.43
CA PRO A 52 13.20 19.42 -2.62
C PRO A 52 12.56 18.04 -2.84
N HIS A 53 11.60 17.67 -2.00
CA HIS A 53 10.97 16.34 -2.09
C HIS A 53 9.55 16.29 -1.53
N LEU A 54 8.82 15.26 -1.93
CA LEU A 54 7.53 14.88 -1.40
C LEU A 54 7.47 13.36 -1.25
N VAL A 55 7.19 12.86 -0.04
CA VAL A 55 6.93 11.44 0.21
C VAL A 55 5.43 11.26 0.34
N CYS A 56 4.82 10.63 -0.67
CA CYS A 56 3.39 10.37 -0.79
C CYS A 56 3.09 8.93 -0.35
N PHE A 57 2.42 8.75 0.78
CA PHE A 57 1.98 7.42 1.17
C PHE A 57 0.93 6.88 0.21
N ALA A 58 1.17 5.70 -0.39
CA ALA A 58 0.22 5.04 -1.27
C ALA A 58 -0.97 4.48 -0.47
N VAL A 59 -2.11 5.18 -0.50
CA VAL A 59 -3.30 4.90 0.31
C VAL A 59 -3.86 3.51 0.07
N LYS A 60 -3.74 2.99 -1.17
CA LYS A 60 -4.11 1.62 -1.57
C LYS A 60 -3.47 0.51 -0.72
N ALA A 61 -2.35 0.80 -0.05
CA ALA A 61 -1.70 -0.18 0.82
C ALA A 61 -2.44 -0.33 2.16
N ASN A 62 -2.92 0.77 2.73
CA ASN A 62 -3.74 0.82 3.95
C ASN A 62 -4.49 2.16 4.01
N SER A 63 -5.81 2.12 3.90
CA SER A 63 -6.65 3.31 3.85
C SER A 63 -7.34 3.65 5.17
N ASN A 64 -6.92 3.04 6.29
CA ASN A 64 -7.49 3.35 7.60
C ASN A 64 -7.22 4.80 7.99
N ILE A 65 -8.26 5.55 8.37
CA ILE A 65 -8.16 6.99 8.70
C ILE A 65 -7.17 7.24 9.86
N GLY A 66 -7.10 6.34 10.84
CA GLY A 66 -6.12 6.43 11.94
C GLY A 66 -4.67 6.34 11.44
N VAL A 67 -4.40 5.41 10.52
CA VAL A 67 -3.08 5.26 9.87
C VAL A 67 -2.75 6.49 9.03
N LEU A 68 -3.71 6.94 8.20
CA LEU A 68 -3.52 8.15 7.39
C LEU A 68 -3.29 9.39 8.25
N ASN A 69 -3.98 9.51 9.40
CA ASN A 69 -3.80 10.63 10.33
C ASN A 69 -2.40 10.66 10.96
N VAL A 70 -1.82 9.50 11.30
CA VAL A 70 -0.43 9.41 11.78
C VAL A 70 0.51 10.04 10.74
N LEU A 71 0.37 9.65 9.47
CA LEU A 71 1.21 10.14 8.37
C LEU A 71 0.94 11.61 8.04
N ALA A 72 -0.32 12.05 8.05
CA ALA A 72 -0.68 13.45 7.84
C ALA A 72 -0.02 14.38 8.89
N ARG A 73 0.00 13.97 10.16
CA ARG A 73 0.68 14.71 11.25
C ARG A 73 2.19 14.79 11.07
N LEU A 74 2.79 13.87 10.33
CA LEU A 74 4.23 13.91 9.97
C LEU A 74 4.50 14.78 8.74
N GLY A 75 3.45 15.34 8.12
CA GLY A 75 3.56 16.13 6.90
C GLY A 75 3.74 15.28 5.63
N ALA A 76 3.33 14.03 5.65
CA ALA A 76 3.32 13.18 4.46
C ALA A 76 2.41 13.73 3.36
N GLY A 77 2.79 13.50 2.10
CA GLY A 77 1.87 13.51 0.98
C GLY A 77 1.12 12.18 0.88
N PHE A 78 0.23 12.08 -0.10
CA PHE A 78 -0.55 10.86 -0.33
C PHE A 78 -0.67 10.59 -1.83
N ASP A 79 -0.47 9.31 -2.23
CA ASP A 79 -0.82 8.81 -3.54
C ASP A 79 -2.18 8.12 -3.46
N ILE A 80 -3.14 8.63 -4.22
CA ILE A 80 -4.52 8.14 -4.28
C ILE A 80 -4.87 7.60 -5.67
N VAL A 81 -5.84 6.69 -5.74
CA VAL A 81 -6.32 6.12 -7.00
C VAL A 81 -7.85 6.23 -7.19
N SER A 82 -8.54 6.91 -6.28
CA SER A 82 -9.99 7.14 -6.36
C SER A 82 -10.42 8.35 -5.52
N SER A 83 -11.60 8.90 -5.79
CA SER A 83 -12.21 9.92 -4.92
C SER A 83 -12.51 9.38 -3.51
N GLY A 84 -12.80 8.09 -3.37
CA GLY A 84 -12.97 7.47 -2.05
C GLY A 84 -11.70 7.53 -1.20
N GLU A 85 -10.53 7.31 -1.79
CA GLU A 85 -9.24 7.50 -1.12
C GLU A 85 -8.97 8.99 -0.84
N LEU A 86 -9.32 9.90 -1.77
CA LEU A 86 -9.23 11.34 -1.55
C LEU A 86 -10.00 11.77 -0.30
N GLU A 87 -11.27 11.38 -0.18
CA GLU A 87 -12.09 11.75 0.97
C GLU A 87 -11.55 11.17 2.29
N ARG A 88 -10.96 9.97 2.27
CA ARG A 88 -10.28 9.40 3.45
C ARG A 88 -9.07 10.21 3.86
N VAL A 89 -8.25 10.65 2.90
CA VAL A 89 -7.07 11.50 3.17
C VAL A 89 -7.51 12.84 3.76
N LEU A 90 -8.53 13.48 3.20
CA LEU A 90 -9.07 14.75 3.71
C LEU A 90 -9.64 14.58 5.13
N ALA A 91 -10.41 13.52 5.38
CA ALA A 91 -10.95 13.21 6.70
C ALA A 91 -9.85 12.92 7.74
N ALA A 92 -8.70 12.39 7.30
CA ALA A 92 -7.54 12.15 8.15
C ALA A 92 -6.69 13.41 8.42
N GLY A 93 -7.02 14.55 7.79
CA GLY A 93 -6.28 15.81 7.91
C GLY A 93 -5.09 15.91 6.94
N GLY A 94 -5.08 15.12 5.87
CA GLY A 94 -4.10 15.26 4.79
C GLY A 94 -4.28 16.55 4.00
N GLU A 95 -3.19 17.15 3.59
CA GLU A 95 -3.17 18.41 2.86
C GLU A 95 -3.37 18.18 1.35
N PRO A 96 -4.41 18.77 0.70
CA PRO A 96 -4.68 18.54 -0.72
C PRO A 96 -3.50 18.83 -1.64
N SER A 97 -2.79 19.93 -1.41
CA SER A 97 -1.61 20.35 -2.17
C SER A 97 -0.42 19.38 -2.10
N ARG A 98 -0.53 18.31 -1.31
CA ARG A 98 0.46 17.24 -1.14
C ARG A 98 -0.07 15.88 -1.62
N ILE A 99 -1.18 15.87 -2.39
CA ILE A 99 -1.81 14.66 -2.92
C ILE A 99 -1.47 14.51 -4.40
N VAL A 100 -0.97 13.35 -4.81
CA VAL A 100 -0.85 12.93 -6.21
C VAL A 100 -1.98 11.96 -6.54
N PHE A 101 -2.61 12.12 -7.71
CA PHE A 101 -3.72 11.29 -8.15
C PHE A 101 -3.28 10.39 -9.29
N SER A 102 -3.02 9.12 -8.97
CA SER A 102 -2.59 8.06 -9.89
C SER A 102 -3.77 7.18 -10.34
N GLY A 103 -3.48 6.13 -11.14
CA GLY A 103 -4.46 5.13 -11.55
C GLY A 103 -5.09 5.36 -12.93
N VAL A 104 -5.39 4.24 -13.61
CA VAL A 104 -5.80 4.18 -15.02
C VAL A 104 -7.27 4.52 -15.29
N GLY A 105 -8.08 4.67 -14.24
CA GLY A 105 -9.54 4.75 -14.40
C GLY A 105 -10.17 5.99 -13.78
N LYS A 106 -9.48 7.14 -13.74
CA LYS A 106 -10.04 8.39 -13.22
C LYS A 106 -11.30 8.80 -14.00
N SER A 107 -12.44 8.87 -13.30
CA SER A 107 -13.69 9.37 -13.88
C SER A 107 -13.67 10.90 -13.99
N ARG A 108 -14.67 11.47 -14.70
CA ARG A 108 -14.84 12.93 -14.74
C ARG A 108 -15.12 13.52 -13.35
N ASP A 109 -15.88 12.80 -12.53
CA ASP A 109 -16.23 13.25 -11.18
C ASP A 109 -15.03 13.18 -10.25
N ASP A 110 -14.19 12.12 -10.35
CA ASP A 110 -12.91 12.04 -9.64
C ASP A 110 -12.00 13.21 -9.99
N MET A 111 -11.84 13.51 -11.29
CA MET A 111 -11.03 14.64 -11.77
C MET A 111 -11.57 15.97 -11.27
N ARG A 112 -12.89 16.19 -11.36
CA ARG A 112 -13.55 17.41 -10.88
C ARG A 112 -13.30 17.61 -9.38
N ARG A 113 -13.58 16.60 -8.58
CA ARG A 113 -13.40 16.66 -7.12
C ARG A 113 -11.95 16.95 -6.72
N ALA A 114 -11.00 16.31 -7.38
CA ALA A 114 -9.58 16.52 -7.13
C ALA A 114 -9.12 17.95 -7.52
N LEU A 115 -9.62 18.49 -8.64
CA LEU A 115 -9.35 19.87 -9.05
C LEU A 115 -9.98 20.89 -8.08
N GLU A 116 -11.19 20.64 -7.60
CA GLU A 116 -11.89 21.52 -6.65
C GLU A 116 -11.14 21.64 -5.32
N VAL A 117 -10.53 20.55 -4.82
CA VAL A 117 -9.75 20.60 -3.59
C VAL A 117 -8.31 21.03 -3.80
N GLY A 118 -7.81 21.07 -5.04
CA GLY A 118 -6.48 21.52 -5.37
C GLY A 118 -5.38 20.50 -5.07
N VAL A 119 -5.49 19.27 -5.62
CA VAL A 119 -4.43 18.27 -5.51
C VAL A 119 -3.12 18.73 -6.14
N HIS A 120 -1.99 18.16 -5.68
CA HIS A 120 -0.66 18.50 -6.16
C HIS A 120 -0.50 18.27 -7.66
N CYS A 121 -0.84 17.07 -8.14
CA CYS A 121 -0.87 16.76 -9.55
C CYS A 121 -1.68 15.49 -9.87
N PHE A 122 -1.97 15.33 -11.16
CA PHE A 122 -2.52 14.11 -11.75
C PHE A 122 -1.40 13.35 -12.45
N ASN A 123 -1.18 12.10 -12.05
CA ASN A 123 -0.34 11.16 -12.78
C ASN A 123 -1.20 10.55 -13.90
N VAL A 124 -1.07 11.08 -15.11
CA VAL A 124 -1.90 10.75 -16.28
C VAL A 124 -1.37 9.51 -16.96
N GLU A 125 -2.24 8.55 -17.23
CA GLU A 125 -1.89 7.20 -17.70
C GLU A 125 -2.10 7.01 -19.22
N SER A 126 -2.76 7.95 -19.91
CA SER A 126 -3.03 7.85 -21.34
C SER A 126 -3.37 9.20 -21.98
N SER A 127 -3.21 9.30 -23.32
CA SER A 127 -3.60 10.48 -24.10
C SER A 127 -5.10 10.76 -24.00
N VAL A 128 -5.95 9.73 -23.91
CA VAL A 128 -7.40 9.89 -23.79
C VAL A 128 -7.76 10.48 -22.43
N GLU A 129 -7.08 10.08 -21.38
CA GLU A 129 -7.25 10.65 -20.03
C GLU A 129 -6.81 12.12 -20.03
N LEU A 130 -5.68 12.44 -20.66
CA LEU A 130 -5.18 13.81 -20.79
C LEU A 130 -6.22 14.75 -21.41
N GLU A 131 -6.83 14.35 -22.52
CA GLU A 131 -7.89 15.14 -23.19
C GLU A 131 -9.15 15.25 -22.34
N ARG A 132 -9.48 14.24 -21.56
CA ARG A 132 -10.59 14.29 -20.59
C ARG A 132 -10.30 15.28 -19.48
N LEU A 133 -9.12 15.25 -18.91
CA LEU A 133 -8.71 16.17 -17.83
C LEU A 133 -8.72 17.62 -18.32
N GLN A 134 -8.22 17.89 -19.54
CA GLN A 134 -8.30 19.19 -20.18
C GLN A 134 -9.74 19.72 -20.21
N LYS A 135 -10.71 18.87 -20.61
CA LYS A 135 -12.13 19.29 -20.69
C LYS A 135 -12.70 19.60 -19.30
N VAL A 136 -12.40 18.77 -18.30
CA VAL A 136 -12.88 19.01 -16.92
C VAL A 136 -12.25 20.28 -16.34
N ALA A 137 -10.96 20.49 -16.55
CA ALA A 137 -10.27 21.70 -16.09
C ALA A 137 -10.82 22.96 -16.77
N ALA A 138 -11.12 22.90 -18.08
CA ALA A 138 -11.74 24.00 -18.81
C ALA A 138 -13.17 24.33 -18.32
N GLU A 139 -13.97 23.32 -17.98
CA GLU A 139 -15.31 23.51 -17.38
C GLU A 139 -15.25 24.23 -16.04
N LEU A 140 -14.19 23.97 -15.25
CA LEU A 140 -13.97 24.63 -13.96
C LEU A 140 -13.22 25.99 -14.08
N GLY A 141 -12.68 26.31 -15.25
CA GLY A 141 -11.91 27.53 -15.47
C GLY A 141 -10.53 27.52 -14.75
N VAL A 142 -9.96 26.34 -14.52
CA VAL A 142 -8.68 26.16 -13.83
C VAL A 142 -7.63 25.54 -14.74
N LYS A 143 -6.37 25.50 -14.27
CA LYS A 143 -5.31 24.68 -14.85
C LYS A 143 -5.08 23.45 -14.01
N ALA A 144 -5.10 22.26 -14.63
CA ALA A 144 -4.77 21.00 -13.98
C ALA A 144 -3.24 20.77 -14.03
N PRO A 145 -2.56 20.62 -12.89
CA PRO A 145 -1.17 20.22 -12.86
C PRO A 145 -1.05 18.73 -13.23
N VAL A 146 -0.20 18.41 -14.22
CA VAL A 146 -0.07 17.05 -14.75
C VAL A 146 1.37 16.57 -14.74
N SER A 147 1.51 15.32 -14.42
CA SER A 147 2.67 14.47 -14.63
C SER A 147 2.23 13.30 -15.51
N LEU A 148 2.99 12.95 -16.54
CA LEU A 148 2.65 11.75 -17.31
C LEU A 148 3.33 10.56 -16.71
N ARG A 149 2.55 9.50 -16.45
CA ARG A 149 3.12 8.22 -16.07
C ARG A 149 3.70 7.52 -17.27
N VAL A 150 5.02 7.43 -17.29
CA VAL A 150 5.77 6.81 -18.39
C VAL A 150 6.15 5.40 -18.00
N ASN A 151 5.87 4.46 -18.90
CA ASN A 151 6.33 3.09 -18.78
C ASN A 151 7.72 2.98 -19.39
N PRO A 152 8.78 2.77 -18.61
CA PRO A 152 10.15 2.75 -19.10
C PRO A 152 10.55 1.42 -19.73
N ASP A 153 9.67 0.41 -19.80
CA ASP A 153 9.94 -0.94 -20.28
C ASP A 153 11.10 -1.62 -19.53
N VAL A 154 11.00 -1.61 -18.21
CA VAL A 154 11.95 -2.26 -17.29
C VAL A 154 11.26 -3.44 -16.60
N ASP A 155 11.90 -4.61 -16.62
CA ASP A 155 11.43 -5.77 -15.88
C ASP A 155 11.82 -5.67 -14.41
N ALA A 156 10.81 -5.58 -13.56
CA ALA A 156 11.00 -5.50 -12.12
C ALA A 156 11.30 -6.87 -11.45
N GLY A 157 11.20 -7.98 -12.19
CA GLY A 157 11.44 -9.34 -11.69
C GLY A 157 10.48 -9.75 -10.55
N THR A 158 9.27 -9.19 -10.51
CA THR A 158 8.28 -9.41 -9.44
C THR A 158 7.13 -10.31 -9.91
N HIS A 159 6.22 -10.69 -8.99
CA HIS A 159 5.05 -11.49 -9.34
C HIS A 159 4.27 -10.83 -10.50
N PRO A 160 3.81 -11.58 -11.53
CA PRO A 160 3.17 -11.02 -12.73
C PRO A 160 2.00 -10.06 -12.46
N TYR A 161 1.21 -10.31 -11.39
CA TYR A 161 0.06 -9.46 -11.05
C TYR A 161 0.44 -8.11 -10.42
N ILE A 162 1.69 -7.92 -9.98
CA ILE A 162 2.17 -6.67 -9.36
C ILE A 162 3.33 -6.01 -10.11
N SER A 163 3.72 -6.54 -11.27
CA SER A 163 4.63 -5.90 -12.23
C SER A 163 3.84 -4.88 -13.05
N THR A 164 4.37 -3.66 -13.20
CA THR A 164 3.69 -2.55 -13.90
C THR A 164 4.58 -1.82 -14.90
N GLY A 165 5.84 -2.23 -15.04
CA GLY A 165 6.86 -1.57 -15.85
C GLY A 165 7.02 -2.10 -17.28
N LEU A 166 6.26 -3.12 -17.70
CA LEU A 166 6.37 -3.73 -19.04
C LEU A 166 5.35 -3.15 -20.01
N LYS A 167 5.66 -3.14 -21.31
CA LYS A 167 4.80 -2.60 -22.39
C LYS A 167 3.40 -3.23 -22.47
N GLU A 168 3.26 -4.48 -22.07
CA GLU A 168 1.99 -5.21 -22.09
C GLU A 168 1.05 -4.86 -20.93
N ASN A 169 1.50 -4.08 -19.95
CA ASN A 169 0.71 -3.69 -18.82
C ASN A 169 -0.26 -2.54 -19.18
N LYS A 170 -1.42 -2.51 -18.50
CA LYS A 170 -2.42 -1.46 -18.71
C LYS A 170 -1.99 -0.07 -18.21
N PHE A 171 -0.82 0.04 -17.58
CA PHE A 171 -0.36 1.24 -16.89
C PHE A 171 0.61 2.05 -17.74
N GLY A 172 0.46 3.37 -17.68
CA GLY A 172 1.41 4.32 -18.22
C GLY A 172 1.41 4.43 -19.76
N ILE A 173 2.15 5.42 -20.21
CA ILE A 173 2.40 5.72 -21.63
C ILE A 173 3.78 5.14 -21.99
N ASP A 174 3.89 4.42 -23.11
CA ASP A 174 5.15 3.93 -23.59
C ASP A 174 6.18 5.06 -23.71
N ILE A 175 7.39 4.86 -23.22
CA ILE A 175 8.46 5.87 -23.24
C ILE A 175 8.75 6.38 -24.66
N GLU A 176 8.58 5.53 -25.68
CA GLU A 176 8.78 5.92 -27.09
C GLU A 176 7.71 6.90 -27.58
N GLN A 177 6.51 6.90 -26.97
CA GLN A 177 5.41 7.80 -27.30
C GLN A 177 5.36 9.03 -26.38
N ALA A 178 6.07 9.01 -25.26
CA ALA A 178 5.99 10.02 -24.21
C ALA A 178 6.26 11.45 -24.74
N GLU A 179 7.29 11.63 -25.58
CA GLU A 179 7.61 12.96 -26.14
C GLU A 179 6.45 13.57 -26.94
N ALA A 180 5.72 12.78 -27.72
CA ALA A 180 4.57 13.26 -28.49
C ALA A 180 3.40 13.65 -27.57
N VAL A 181 3.16 12.85 -26.52
CA VAL A 181 2.09 13.14 -25.56
C VAL A 181 2.42 14.37 -24.71
N TYR A 182 3.69 14.58 -24.32
CA TYR A 182 4.12 15.82 -23.65
C TYR A 182 3.98 17.05 -24.55
N ALA A 183 4.34 16.94 -25.82
CA ALA A 183 4.13 18.03 -26.78
C ALA A 183 2.65 18.40 -26.86
N ARG A 184 1.76 17.39 -26.94
CA ARG A 184 0.31 17.60 -26.92
C ARG A 184 -0.16 18.22 -25.61
N ALA A 185 0.32 17.76 -24.46
CA ALA A 185 -0.03 18.32 -23.16
C ALA A 185 0.32 19.81 -23.05
N ALA A 186 1.48 20.20 -23.58
CA ALA A 186 1.93 21.60 -23.58
C ALA A 186 1.08 22.54 -24.46
N GLU A 187 0.36 22.00 -25.46
CA GLU A 187 -0.57 22.76 -26.30
C GLU A 187 -1.95 22.98 -25.64
N LEU A 188 -2.28 22.18 -24.62
CA LEU A 188 -3.60 22.19 -23.99
C LEU A 188 -3.68 23.33 -22.95
N PRO A 189 -4.57 24.33 -23.13
CA PRO A 189 -4.52 25.58 -22.39
C PRO A 189 -4.87 25.45 -20.90
N ASN A 190 -5.63 24.41 -20.53
CA ASN A 190 -6.04 24.17 -19.14
C ASN A 190 -5.22 23.07 -18.47
N LEU A 191 -4.07 22.71 -19.03
CA LEU A 191 -3.10 21.82 -18.38
C LEU A 191 -1.80 22.58 -18.07
N GLU A 192 -1.13 22.16 -17.02
CA GLU A 192 0.22 22.59 -16.67
C GLU A 192 1.10 21.35 -16.50
N VAL A 193 2.03 21.14 -17.43
CA VAL A 193 3.02 20.06 -17.31
C VAL A 193 4.00 20.42 -16.22
N ILE A 194 4.07 19.59 -15.15
CA ILE A 194 4.96 19.84 -14.01
C ILE A 194 5.89 18.66 -13.70
N GLY A 195 5.59 17.44 -14.12
CA GLY A 195 6.36 16.27 -13.73
C GLY A 195 6.41 15.15 -14.76
N VAL A 196 7.23 14.17 -14.43
CA VAL A 196 7.27 12.81 -15.02
C VAL A 196 7.09 11.83 -13.89
N ASP A 197 6.18 10.87 -14.06
CA ASP A 197 5.95 9.76 -13.13
C ASP A 197 6.36 8.42 -13.73
N CYS A 198 6.81 7.52 -12.87
CA CYS A 198 7.12 6.14 -13.22
C CYS A 198 6.90 5.22 -12.01
N HIS A 199 6.21 4.11 -12.25
CA HIS A 199 6.08 3.05 -11.24
C HIS A 199 6.24 1.68 -11.93
N ILE A 200 7.32 0.96 -11.61
CA ILE A 200 7.71 -0.27 -12.32
C ILE A 200 7.20 -1.57 -11.68
N GLY A 201 6.74 -1.53 -10.45
CA GLY A 201 6.24 -2.73 -9.75
C GLY A 201 6.21 -2.60 -8.26
N SER A 202 5.95 -3.71 -7.58
CA SER A 202 5.84 -3.79 -6.13
C SER A 202 6.65 -4.98 -5.61
N GLN A 203 7.19 -4.87 -4.39
CA GLN A 203 8.05 -5.86 -3.75
C GLN A 203 9.38 -6.10 -4.51
N LEU A 204 10.03 -5.01 -4.94
CA LEU A 204 11.36 -5.08 -5.52
C LEU A 204 12.40 -5.23 -4.39
N THR A 205 13.28 -6.21 -4.53
CA THR A 205 14.30 -6.56 -3.53
C THR A 205 15.72 -6.19 -3.96
N THR A 206 15.88 -5.54 -5.11
CA THR A 206 17.16 -5.02 -5.63
C THR A 206 16.99 -3.59 -6.13
N LEU A 207 18.10 -2.85 -6.26
CA LEU A 207 18.10 -1.44 -6.71
C LEU A 207 18.17 -1.29 -8.22
N GLU A 208 18.74 -2.27 -8.92
CA GLU A 208 19.04 -2.17 -10.34
C GLU A 208 17.83 -1.76 -11.20
N PRO A 209 16.62 -2.35 -11.06
CA PRO A 209 15.48 -1.96 -11.89
C PRO A 209 15.05 -0.50 -11.65
N PHE A 210 15.13 -0.02 -10.41
CA PHE A 210 14.81 1.38 -10.10
C PHE A 210 15.77 2.35 -10.77
N LEU A 211 17.07 2.01 -10.75
CA LEU A 211 18.11 2.85 -11.30
C LEU A 211 18.10 2.84 -12.83
N ASP A 212 17.77 1.70 -13.45
CA ASP A 212 17.59 1.59 -14.90
C ASP A 212 16.39 2.42 -15.38
N ALA A 213 15.26 2.34 -14.65
CA ALA A 213 14.11 3.19 -14.93
C ALA A 213 14.45 4.68 -14.79
N LEU A 214 15.13 5.08 -13.71
CA LEU A 214 15.58 6.45 -13.51
C LEU A 214 16.47 6.94 -14.65
N ASP A 215 17.45 6.17 -15.08
CA ASP A 215 18.36 6.57 -16.17
C ASP A 215 17.58 6.81 -17.48
N ARG A 216 16.58 5.98 -17.80
CA ARG A 216 15.68 6.17 -18.96
C ARG A 216 14.82 7.42 -18.83
N LEU A 217 14.27 7.69 -17.64
CA LEU A 217 13.48 8.90 -17.39
C LEU A 217 14.33 10.18 -17.52
N LEU A 218 15.57 10.16 -17.05
CA LEU A 218 16.46 11.32 -17.17
C LEU A 218 16.77 11.66 -18.62
N LEU A 219 16.92 10.63 -19.49
CA LEU A 219 17.06 10.85 -20.95
C LEU A 219 15.78 11.48 -21.54
N LEU A 220 14.59 11.07 -21.07
CA LEU A 220 13.34 11.69 -21.50
C LEU A 220 13.27 13.15 -21.05
N VAL A 221 13.62 13.45 -19.79
CA VAL A 221 13.65 14.84 -19.25
C VAL A 221 14.57 15.73 -20.10
N ASP A 222 15.74 15.24 -20.50
CA ASP A 222 16.68 16.00 -21.34
C ASP A 222 16.10 16.27 -22.75
N LYS A 223 15.40 15.31 -23.36
CA LYS A 223 14.71 15.48 -24.62
C LYS A 223 13.56 16.48 -24.53
N LEU A 224 12.79 16.45 -23.44
CA LEU A 224 11.70 17.40 -23.18
C LEU A 224 12.24 18.82 -23.00
N ALA A 225 13.32 18.97 -22.26
CA ALA A 225 14.00 20.26 -22.08
C ALA A 225 14.47 20.85 -23.42
N ALA A 226 15.03 20.02 -24.31
CA ALA A 226 15.44 20.44 -25.66
C ALA A 226 14.26 20.94 -26.52
N ARG A 227 13.02 20.56 -26.19
CA ARG A 227 11.78 21.04 -26.81
C ARG A 227 11.14 22.23 -26.08
N GLY A 228 11.79 22.74 -25.03
CA GLY A 228 11.25 23.84 -24.21
C GLY A 228 10.21 23.42 -23.18
N ILE A 229 10.04 22.11 -22.92
CA ILE A 229 9.14 21.57 -21.90
C ILE A 229 9.97 21.35 -20.63
N THR A 230 9.73 22.17 -19.60
CA THR A 230 10.44 22.10 -18.35
C THR A 230 9.73 21.20 -17.35
N ILE A 231 10.42 20.17 -16.88
CA ILE A 231 9.95 19.28 -15.81
C ILE A 231 10.44 19.81 -14.47
N LYS A 232 9.54 19.96 -13.50
CA LYS A 232 9.82 20.47 -12.14
C LYS A 232 10.08 19.34 -11.15
N HIS A 233 9.36 18.20 -11.28
CA HIS A 233 9.56 17.06 -10.41
C HIS A 233 9.63 15.73 -11.17
N LEU A 234 10.31 14.79 -10.57
CA LEU A 234 10.41 13.41 -11.00
C LEU A 234 9.80 12.52 -9.92
N ASP A 235 8.71 11.85 -10.24
CA ASP A 235 8.06 10.86 -9.40
C ASP A 235 8.61 9.47 -9.72
N LEU A 236 9.22 8.84 -8.76
CA LEU A 236 9.83 7.51 -8.89
C LEU A 236 8.90 6.40 -8.38
N GLY A 237 7.66 6.78 -8.01
CA GLY A 237 6.66 5.86 -7.52
C GLY A 237 7.04 5.20 -6.20
N GLY A 238 6.48 4.02 -5.98
CA GLY A 238 6.81 3.16 -4.87
C GLY A 238 7.59 1.92 -5.33
N GLY A 239 7.31 0.80 -4.70
CA GLY A 239 7.81 -0.50 -5.14
C GLY A 239 8.88 -1.12 -4.24
N LEU A 240 9.57 -0.34 -3.40
CA LEU A 240 10.56 -0.89 -2.48
C LEU A 240 9.93 -1.98 -1.60
N GLY A 241 10.57 -3.16 -1.60
CA GLY A 241 10.09 -4.35 -0.92
C GLY A 241 10.31 -4.32 0.58
N VAL A 242 9.70 -5.30 1.24
CA VAL A 242 9.90 -5.60 2.66
C VAL A 242 10.27 -7.07 2.84
N GLN A 243 10.81 -7.41 3.98
CA GLN A 243 11.04 -8.80 4.34
C GLN A 243 9.72 -9.45 4.80
N TYR A 244 9.34 -10.54 4.12
CA TYR A 244 8.26 -11.43 4.53
C TYR A 244 8.81 -12.72 5.12
N ARG A 245 9.89 -13.24 4.58
CA ARG A 245 10.53 -14.49 4.99
C ARG A 245 12.04 -14.33 5.14
N ASP A 246 12.78 -14.41 4.06
CA ASP A 246 14.25 -14.42 3.98
C ASP A 246 14.79 -13.39 2.98
N GLU A 247 13.90 -12.58 2.39
CA GLU A 247 14.30 -11.50 1.50
C GLU A 247 15.13 -10.46 2.26
N GLN A 248 16.08 -9.83 1.56
CA GLN A 248 16.90 -8.74 2.07
C GLN A 248 16.74 -7.51 1.16
N PRO A 249 15.58 -6.83 1.23
CA PRO A 249 15.34 -5.66 0.41
C PRO A 249 16.29 -4.52 0.80
N PRO A 250 16.65 -3.64 -0.15
CA PRO A 250 17.47 -2.47 0.13
C PRO A 250 16.81 -1.56 1.18
N LEU A 251 17.63 -0.87 1.95
CA LEU A 251 17.14 0.17 2.84
C LEU A 251 16.74 1.42 2.03
N ALA A 252 15.76 2.18 2.51
CA ALA A 252 15.34 3.43 1.87
C ALA A 252 16.53 4.40 1.71
N GLY A 253 17.42 4.48 2.69
CA GLY A 253 18.63 5.31 2.64
C GLY A 253 19.57 4.94 1.49
N ASP A 254 19.79 3.64 1.26
CA ASP A 254 20.66 3.15 0.17
C ASP A 254 20.05 3.46 -1.20
N TYR A 255 18.73 3.25 -1.33
CA TYR A 255 17.99 3.59 -2.54
C TYR A 255 18.09 5.07 -2.86
N ILE A 256 17.78 5.93 -1.90
CA ILE A 256 17.81 7.38 -2.07
C ILE A 256 19.24 7.89 -2.34
N ALA A 257 20.26 7.33 -1.68
CA ALA A 257 21.67 7.67 -1.95
C ALA A 257 22.05 7.36 -3.41
N ALA A 258 21.62 6.22 -3.93
CA ALA A 258 21.85 5.84 -5.33
C ALA A 258 21.11 6.77 -6.32
N VAL A 259 19.87 7.16 -6.01
CA VAL A 259 19.10 8.15 -6.79
C VAL A 259 19.79 9.51 -6.79
N ARG A 260 20.17 10.02 -5.61
CA ARG A 260 20.90 11.31 -5.46
C ARG A 260 22.16 11.38 -6.31
N LYS A 261 22.92 10.29 -6.38
CA LYS A 261 24.15 10.22 -7.20
C LYS A 261 23.85 10.45 -8.69
N ARG A 262 22.71 9.93 -9.20
CA ARG A 262 22.32 10.11 -10.61
C ARG A 262 21.75 11.48 -10.92
N LEU A 263 21.18 12.14 -9.92
CA LEU A 263 20.59 13.47 -10.04
C LEU A 263 21.59 14.60 -9.83
N ALA A 264 22.87 14.31 -9.57
CA ALA A 264 23.87 15.33 -9.29
C ALA A 264 23.91 16.42 -10.38
N GLY A 265 23.74 17.69 -9.98
CA GLY A 265 23.73 18.85 -10.87
C GLY A 265 22.41 19.14 -11.57
N ARG A 266 21.33 18.38 -11.29
CA ARG A 266 19.98 18.63 -11.82
C ARG A 266 19.12 19.34 -10.77
N ASP A 267 18.32 20.31 -11.23
CA ASP A 267 17.34 21.03 -10.40
C ASP A 267 15.96 20.36 -10.58
N LEU A 268 15.77 19.25 -9.87
CA LEU A 268 14.54 18.48 -9.89
C LEU A 268 14.09 18.17 -8.45
N SER A 269 12.83 18.39 -8.17
CA SER A 269 12.19 17.88 -6.96
C SER A 269 11.90 16.37 -7.12
N LEU A 270 11.97 15.62 -6.04
CA LEU A 270 11.67 14.18 -6.05
C LEU A 270 10.33 13.90 -5.39
N VAL A 271 9.56 13.02 -6.00
CA VAL A 271 8.36 12.42 -5.41
C VAL A 271 8.59 10.92 -5.29
N PHE A 272 8.16 10.35 -4.17
CA PHE A 272 8.15 8.91 -3.92
C PHE A 272 6.79 8.49 -3.38
N GLU A 273 6.33 7.30 -3.77
CA GLU A 273 5.01 6.76 -3.40
C GLU A 273 5.11 5.44 -2.59
N PRO A 274 5.85 5.40 -1.47
CA PRO A 274 5.95 4.17 -0.69
C PRO A 274 4.60 3.82 -0.05
N GLY A 275 4.16 2.59 -0.23
CA GLY A 275 2.99 2.03 0.44
C GLY A 275 3.38 0.85 1.32
N ARG A 276 3.65 -0.30 0.71
CA ARG A 276 4.08 -1.53 1.38
C ARG A 276 5.22 -1.29 2.37
N PHE A 277 6.25 -0.58 1.96
CA PHE A 277 7.43 -0.31 2.80
C PHE A 277 7.06 0.33 4.13
N ILE A 278 6.08 1.24 4.16
CA ILE A 278 5.71 1.96 5.38
C ILE A 278 4.87 1.09 6.31
N VAL A 279 3.91 0.31 5.80
CA VAL A 279 2.89 -0.29 6.67
C VAL A 279 2.92 -1.82 6.74
N ALA A 280 3.58 -2.54 5.83
CA ALA A 280 3.47 -4.00 5.81
C ALA A 280 3.89 -4.63 7.13
N ASN A 281 5.13 -4.38 7.57
CA ASN A 281 5.68 -4.97 8.79
C ASN A 281 5.21 -4.24 10.06
N ALA A 282 4.49 -3.12 9.89
CA ALA A 282 3.84 -2.41 10.98
C ALA A 282 2.55 -3.09 11.46
N GLY A 283 2.04 -4.10 10.75
CA GLY A 283 0.76 -4.71 11.07
C GLY A 283 0.77 -6.23 11.14
N VAL A 284 -0.05 -6.76 12.03
CA VAL A 284 -0.38 -8.19 12.13
C VAL A 284 -1.89 -8.39 12.06
N LEU A 285 -2.31 -9.58 11.61
CA LEU A 285 -3.67 -10.07 11.80
C LEU A 285 -3.65 -11.06 12.98
N LEU A 286 -4.30 -10.68 14.07
CA LEU A 286 -4.46 -11.49 15.26
C LEU A 286 -5.66 -12.42 15.08
N THR A 287 -5.47 -13.72 15.34
CA THR A 287 -6.48 -14.76 15.15
C THR A 287 -6.40 -15.81 16.26
N GLN A 288 -7.46 -16.56 16.47
CA GLN A 288 -7.53 -17.63 17.47
C GLN A 288 -7.70 -18.98 16.81
N VAL A 289 -7.05 -20.01 17.35
CA VAL A 289 -7.25 -21.41 16.96
C VAL A 289 -8.57 -21.89 17.52
N GLU A 290 -9.50 -22.22 16.63
CA GLU A 290 -10.79 -22.81 16.97
C GLU A 290 -10.67 -24.33 17.18
N TYR A 291 -10.06 -25.01 16.21
CA TYR A 291 -9.92 -26.47 16.20
C TYR A 291 -8.57 -26.92 15.64
N LEU A 292 -8.05 -28.02 16.14
CA LEU A 292 -6.95 -28.76 15.52
C LEU A 292 -7.51 -30.05 14.89
N LYS A 293 -7.30 -30.19 13.58
CA LYS A 293 -7.74 -31.37 12.84
C LYS A 293 -6.54 -32.15 12.33
N HIS A 294 -6.33 -33.33 12.89
CA HIS A 294 -5.27 -34.25 12.49
C HIS A 294 -5.81 -35.31 11.54
N THR A 295 -5.12 -35.55 10.43
CA THR A 295 -5.45 -36.60 9.46
C THR A 295 -4.21 -37.44 9.16
N GLU A 296 -4.37 -38.54 8.46
CA GLU A 296 -3.24 -39.40 8.05
C GLU A 296 -2.26 -38.69 7.10
N HIS A 297 -2.70 -37.64 6.41
CA HIS A 297 -1.94 -36.99 5.36
C HIS A 297 -1.50 -35.57 5.73
N LYS A 298 -2.27 -34.87 6.57
CA LYS A 298 -2.05 -33.44 6.85
C LYS A 298 -2.72 -33.01 8.16
N ASP A 299 -2.06 -32.08 8.86
CA ASP A 299 -2.62 -31.45 10.05
C ASP A 299 -3.11 -30.02 9.69
N PHE A 300 -4.27 -29.67 10.21
CA PHE A 300 -4.88 -28.36 10.03
C PHE A 300 -5.06 -27.66 11.37
N ALA A 301 -4.67 -26.39 11.43
CA ALA A 301 -5.10 -25.46 12.46
C ALA A 301 -6.21 -24.59 11.88
N ILE A 302 -7.44 -24.82 12.29
CA ILE A 302 -8.61 -24.06 11.86
C ILE A 302 -8.71 -22.85 12.78
N VAL A 303 -8.65 -21.66 12.21
CA VAL A 303 -8.67 -20.38 12.93
C VAL A 303 -9.91 -19.56 12.57
N ASP A 304 -10.22 -18.54 13.37
CA ASP A 304 -11.36 -17.65 13.14
C ASP A 304 -11.14 -16.59 12.05
N ALA A 305 -9.88 -16.28 11.69
CA ALA A 305 -9.56 -15.48 10.51
C ALA A 305 -9.60 -16.33 9.24
N ALA A 306 -9.82 -15.70 8.07
CA ALA A 306 -9.98 -16.39 6.80
C ALA A 306 -9.45 -15.55 5.61
N MET A 307 -9.55 -16.15 4.41
CA MET A 307 -9.20 -15.45 3.17
C MET A 307 -10.01 -14.16 2.95
N ASN A 308 -11.21 -14.05 3.51
CA ASN A 308 -12.00 -12.82 3.48
C ASN A 308 -11.39 -11.70 4.31
N ASP A 309 -10.59 -12.02 5.34
CA ASP A 309 -9.86 -11.05 6.16
C ASP A 309 -8.51 -10.73 5.53
N LEU A 310 -7.77 -11.74 5.03
CA LEU A 310 -6.44 -11.62 4.45
C LEU A 310 -6.31 -12.49 3.19
N ILE A 311 -6.60 -11.91 2.03
CA ILE A 311 -6.67 -12.63 0.75
C ILE A 311 -5.29 -12.98 0.15
N ARG A 312 -4.21 -12.31 0.57
CA ARG A 312 -2.90 -12.42 -0.07
C ARG A 312 -2.34 -13.84 -0.20
N PRO A 313 -2.42 -14.73 0.81
CA PRO A 313 -2.00 -16.11 0.67
C PRO A 313 -2.76 -16.86 -0.43
N ALA A 314 -4.08 -16.72 -0.48
CA ALA A 314 -4.92 -17.36 -1.47
C ALA A 314 -4.73 -16.80 -2.90
N LEU A 315 -4.66 -15.46 -3.04
CA LEU A 315 -4.61 -14.79 -4.33
C LEU A 315 -3.22 -14.81 -4.98
N TYR A 316 -2.17 -14.59 -4.18
CA TYR A 316 -0.79 -14.43 -4.66
C TYR A 316 0.13 -15.58 -4.23
N GLN A 317 -0.37 -16.59 -3.51
CA GLN A 317 0.45 -17.60 -2.82
C GLN A 317 1.52 -16.93 -1.92
N ALA A 318 1.19 -15.75 -1.39
CA ALA A 318 2.11 -14.95 -0.61
C ALA A 318 2.46 -15.66 0.70
N TRP A 319 3.76 -15.73 0.99
CA TRP A 319 4.22 -16.16 2.29
C TRP A 319 3.84 -15.13 3.35
N MET A 320 3.22 -15.60 4.44
CA MET A 320 2.98 -14.82 5.65
C MET A 320 3.55 -15.62 6.82
N ASP A 321 4.39 -14.99 7.64
CA ASP A 321 4.87 -15.62 8.85
C ASP A 321 3.77 -15.71 9.90
N VAL A 322 3.78 -16.77 10.69
CA VAL A 322 2.80 -17.03 11.75
C VAL A 322 3.54 -17.24 13.06
N SER A 323 3.29 -16.37 14.01
CA SER A 323 3.91 -16.41 15.34
C SER A 323 2.85 -16.67 16.39
N PRO A 324 3.01 -17.70 17.27
CA PRO A 324 2.17 -17.84 18.47
C PRO A 324 2.29 -16.59 19.34
N VAL A 325 1.17 -16.09 19.87
CA VAL A 325 1.20 -14.96 20.81
C VAL A 325 1.88 -15.34 22.10
N GLN A 326 1.60 -16.53 22.58
CA GLN A 326 2.26 -17.18 23.75
C GLN A 326 2.78 -18.55 23.32
N PRO A 327 4.08 -18.68 22.97
CA PRO A 327 4.67 -19.96 22.60
C PRO A 327 4.51 -21.01 23.68
N ARG A 328 4.26 -22.26 23.28
CA ARG A 328 4.14 -23.43 24.14
C ARG A 328 5.36 -24.33 24.01
N ASP A 329 5.68 -25.02 25.07
CA ASP A 329 6.57 -26.18 25.04
C ASP A 329 5.83 -27.40 24.49
N GLY A 330 6.50 -28.23 23.70
CA GLY A 330 5.96 -29.47 23.17
C GLY A 330 6.56 -29.88 21.83
N GLU A 331 6.01 -30.94 21.26
CA GLU A 331 6.40 -31.43 19.94
C GLU A 331 5.71 -30.59 18.85
N ALA A 332 6.50 -29.97 17.98
CA ALA A 332 5.97 -29.20 16.87
C ALA A 332 5.39 -30.14 15.80
N ARG A 333 4.24 -29.75 15.23
CA ARG A 333 3.63 -30.40 14.08
C ARG A 333 3.56 -29.46 12.89
N ASN A 334 3.45 -30.04 11.71
CA ASN A 334 3.36 -29.27 10.46
C ASN A 334 1.89 -28.97 10.12
N TYR A 335 1.47 -27.74 10.35
CA TYR A 335 0.09 -27.30 10.11
C TYR A 335 -0.07 -26.46 8.84
N ASP A 336 -1.20 -26.69 8.14
CA ASP A 336 -1.79 -25.63 7.32
C ASP A 336 -2.77 -24.83 8.19
N LEU A 337 -2.61 -23.51 8.17
CA LEU A 337 -3.48 -22.56 8.85
C LEU A 337 -4.64 -22.20 7.92
N VAL A 338 -5.85 -22.61 8.24
CA VAL A 338 -7.04 -22.47 7.40
C VAL A 338 -8.17 -21.79 8.14
N GLY A 339 -8.99 -21.04 7.41
CA GLY A 339 -10.15 -20.36 7.96
C GLY A 339 -11.46 -21.15 7.79
N PRO A 340 -12.59 -20.53 8.17
CA PRO A 340 -13.92 -21.14 8.10
C PRO A 340 -14.66 -20.90 6.78
N ILE A 341 -14.05 -20.28 5.78
CA ILE A 341 -14.67 -20.03 4.47
C ILE A 341 -14.88 -21.37 3.75
N CYS A 342 -16.07 -21.55 3.15
CA CYS A 342 -16.46 -22.78 2.46
C CYS A 342 -15.80 -22.90 1.07
N GLU A 343 -14.46 -22.84 1.05
CA GLU A 343 -13.64 -22.90 -0.17
C GLU A 343 -12.27 -23.53 0.14
N THR A 344 -11.79 -24.42 -0.72
CA THR A 344 -10.47 -25.07 -0.55
C THR A 344 -9.30 -24.06 -0.61
N GLY A 345 -9.51 -22.91 -1.24
CA GLY A 345 -8.56 -21.81 -1.31
C GLY A 345 -8.40 -21.02 -0.01
N ASP A 346 -9.20 -21.31 1.02
CA ASP A 346 -9.15 -20.59 2.30
C ASP A 346 -8.00 -21.09 3.17
N PHE A 347 -6.83 -20.50 2.97
CA PHE A 347 -5.68 -20.70 3.83
C PHE A 347 -4.94 -19.36 4.07
N LEU A 348 -4.43 -19.22 5.28
CA LEU A 348 -3.57 -18.08 5.67
C LEU A 348 -2.09 -18.42 5.61
N ALA A 349 -1.74 -19.70 5.84
CA ALA A 349 -0.38 -20.20 5.73
C ALA A 349 -0.39 -21.71 5.48
N LYS A 350 0.65 -22.24 4.87
CA LYS A 350 0.86 -23.68 4.65
C LYS A 350 2.22 -24.09 5.17
N ASP A 351 2.29 -25.33 5.68
CA ASP A 351 3.53 -25.96 6.13
C ASP A 351 4.23 -25.16 7.25
N ARG A 352 3.51 -24.87 8.35
CA ARG A 352 4.06 -24.20 9.52
C ARG A 352 4.35 -25.19 10.66
N GLN A 353 5.61 -25.21 11.12
CA GLN A 353 6.03 -26.00 12.29
C GLN A 353 5.63 -25.24 13.56
N LEU A 354 4.58 -25.69 14.23
CA LEU A 354 4.00 -25.02 15.39
C LEU A 354 3.63 -26.02 16.49
N VAL A 355 3.69 -25.56 17.74
CA VAL A 355 3.12 -26.25 18.91
C VAL A 355 1.84 -25.52 19.26
N LEU A 356 0.68 -26.14 19.04
CA LEU A 356 -0.63 -25.50 19.18
C LEU A 356 -1.60 -26.30 20.04
N ALA A 357 -2.52 -25.59 20.68
CA ALA A 357 -3.74 -26.10 21.29
C ALA A 357 -4.94 -25.24 20.87
N GLU A 358 -6.17 -25.77 21.04
CA GLU A 358 -7.40 -25.00 20.87
C GLU A 358 -7.39 -23.78 21.81
N GLY A 359 -7.85 -22.64 21.31
CA GLY A 359 -7.84 -21.37 22.03
C GLY A 359 -6.55 -20.57 21.94
N ASP A 360 -5.46 -21.14 21.38
CA ASP A 360 -4.21 -20.38 21.22
C ASP A 360 -4.38 -19.20 20.26
N LEU A 361 -3.73 -18.10 20.61
CA LEU A 361 -3.70 -16.89 19.78
C LEU A 361 -2.47 -16.91 18.85
N LEU A 362 -2.71 -16.56 17.60
CA LEU A 362 -1.68 -16.47 16.56
C LEU A 362 -1.67 -15.07 15.95
N ALA A 363 -0.48 -14.59 15.59
CA ALA A 363 -0.28 -13.38 14.85
C ALA A 363 0.24 -13.72 13.43
N VAL A 364 -0.56 -13.45 12.40
CA VAL A 364 -0.11 -13.49 11.01
C VAL A 364 0.62 -12.19 10.73
N ARG A 365 1.94 -12.27 10.53
CA ARG A 365 2.82 -11.10 10.42
C ARG A 365 2.76 -10.42 9.06
N SER A 366 3.29 -9.20 9.00
CA SER A 366 3.41 -8.40 7.77
C SER A 366 2.06 -8.17 7.06
N ALA A 367 0.97 -8.10 7.84
CA ALA A 367 -0.39 -7.93 7.36
C ALA A 367 -0.85 -6.46 7.24
N GLY A 368 0.03 -5.50 7.53
CA GLY A 368 -0.31 -4.07 7.52
C GLY A 368 -0.55 -3.46 6.15
N ALA A 369 -0.02 -4.07 5.07
CA ALA A 369 -0.24 -3.63 3.69
C ALA A 369 -1.03 -4.66 2.91
N TYR A 370 -2.04 -4.18 2.14
CA TYR A 370 -2.88 -5.04 1.29
C TYR A 370 -3.55 -6.19 2.05
N GLY A 371 -3.77 -5.99 3.35
CA GLY A 371 -4.56 -6.85 4.22
C GLY A 371 -6.00 -6.35 4.27
N PHE A 372 -6.35 -5.53 5.27
CA PHE A 372 -7.71 -5.03 5.47
C PHE A 372 -8.32 -4.37 4.22
N VAL A 373 -7.56 -3.60 3.45
CA VAL A 373 -8.05 -2.91 2.24
C VAL A 373 -8.54 -3.87 1.14
N MET A 374 -8.09 -5.12 1.15
CA MET A 374 -8.51 -6.17 0.23
C MET A 374 -9.51 -7.15 0.86
N SER A 375 -9.94 -6.91 2.10
CA SER A 375 -10.91 -7.75 2.79
C SER A 375 -12.31 -7.67 2.15
N SER A 376 -13.11 -8.69 2.36
CA SER A 376 -14.47 -8.79 1.84
C SER A 376 -15.45 -9.33 2.88
N ASN A 377 -16.72 -9.35 2.55
CA ASN A 377 -17.77 -9.96 3.35
C ASN A 377 -18.16 -11.36 2.83
N TYR A 378 -17.20 -12.08 2.20
CA TYR A 378 -17.47 -13.43 1.71
C TYR A 378 -18.00 -14.34 2.81
N ASN A 379 -18.97 -15.18 2.49
CA ASN A 379 -19.80 -15.96 3.43
C ASN A 379 -20.54 -15.10 4.49
N THR A 380 -20.86 -13.84 4.18
CA THR A 380 -21.54 -12.89 5.05
C THR A 380 -20.81 -12.69 6.39
N ARG A 381 -19.47 -12.70 6.36
CA ARG A 381 -18.63 -12.40 7.52
C ARG A 381 -18.35 -10.91 7.59
N GLY A 382 -18.50 -10.32 8.77
CA GLY A 382 -18.12 -8.92 9.03
C GLY A 382 -16.62 -8.74 8.95
N ARG A 383 -16.15 -7.59 8.42
CA ARG A 383 -14.74 -7.24 8.43
C ARG A 383 -14.23 -7.09 9.87
N ALA A 384 -12.97 -7.46 10.08
CA ALA A 384 -12.28 -7.41 11.36
C ALA A 384 -12.19 -5.98 11.93
N ALA A 385 -12.02 -5.87 13.24
CA ALA A 385 -11.62 -4.61 13.85
C ALA A 385 -10.19 -4.24 13.45
N GLU A 386 -9.88 -2.92 13.49
CA GLU A 386 -8.52 -2.41 13.32
C GLU A 386 -8.12 -1.61 14.55
N VAL A 387 -6.98 -1.92 15.12
CA VAL A 387 -6.43 -1.31 16.34
C VAL A 387 -5.06 -0.71 16.05
N LEU A 388 -4.84 0.54 16.44
CA LEU A 388 -3.55 1.21 16.39
C LEU A 388 -2.96 1.29 17.79
N VAL A 389 -1.74 0.78 17.97
CA VAL A 389 -0.99 0.87 19.22
C VAL A 389 -0.04 2.06 19.15
N ASP A 390 0.00 2.85 20.23
CA ASP A 390 0.86 4.01 20.43
C ASP A 390 1.47 3.91 21.85
N GLY A 391 2.68 3.42 21.92
CA GLY A 391 3.37 3.14 23.18
C GLY A 391 2.62 2.11 24.01
N GLU A 392 2.05 2.50 25.14
CA GLU A 392 1.28 1.65 26.05
C GLU A 392 -0.25 1.76 25.85
N GLN A 393 -0.69 2.51 24.84
CA GLN A 393 -2.09 2.75 24.55
C GLN A 393 -2.52 2.02 23.27
N ALA A 394 -3.76 1.53 23.28
CA ALA A 394 -4.38 0.90 22.12
C ALA A 394 -5.70 1.59 21.77
N TYR A 395 -5.83 2.01 20.53
CA TYR A 395 -6.98 2.74 20.00
C TYR A 395 -7.69 1.89 18.93
N GLU A 396 -8.99 1.66 19.11
CA GLU A 396 -9.82 1.09 18.05
C GLU A 396 -10.03 2.16 16.96
N VAL A 397 -9.32 2.00 15.83
CA VAL A 397 -9.39 2.94 14.70
C VAL A 397 -10.41 2.51 13.65
N ARG A 398 -10.95 1.31 13.80
CA ARG A 398 -12.14 0.81 13.11
C ARG A 398 -12.77 -0.28 13.97
N ARG A 399 -14.08 -0.14 14.24
CA ARG A 399 -14.83 -1.21 14.90
C ARG A 399 -15.12 -2.39 13.96
N ARG A 400 -15.31 -3.57 14.51
CA ARG A 400 -15.77 -4.75 13.76
C ARG A 400 -17.14 -4.49 13.15
N GLU A 401 -17.36 -4.93 11.92
CA GLU A 401 -18.68 -4.89 11.29
C GLU A 401 -19.64 -5.87 11.94
N THR A 402 -20.89 -5.46 12.12
CA THR A 402 -21.99 -6.34 12.54
C THR A 402 -22.69 -6.94 11.34
N VAL A 403 -23.29 -8.14 11.50
CA VAL A 403 -24.03 -8.79 10.40
C VAL A 403 -25.17 -7.91 9.89
N GLN A 404 -25.85 -7.17 10.79
CA GLN A 404 -26.94 -6.25 10.42
C GLN A 404 -26.49 -5.14 9.47
N GLU A 405 -25.27 -4.65 9.60
CA GLU A 405 -24.71 -3.62 8.69
C GLU A 405 -24.49 -4.17 7.28
N LEU A 406 -24.23 -5.45 7.14
CA LEU A 406 -23.92 -6.06 5.84
C LEU A 406 -25.13 -6.06 4.89
N TYR A 407 -26.34 -6.18 5.43
CA TYR A 407 -27.59 -6.18 4.66
C TYR A 407 -28.46 -4.93 4.87
N ALA A 408 -27.94 -3.90 5.56
CA ALA A 408 -28.69 -2.66 5.82
C ALA A 408 -29.16 -1.92 4.57
N GLY A 409 -28.51 -2.15 3.42
CA GLY A 409 -28.87 -1.57 2.13
C GLY A 409 -29.79 -2.45 1.28
N GLU A 410 -30.20 -3.63 1.75
CA GLU A 410 -31.01 -4.59 1.00
C GLU A 410 -32.50 -4.40 1.29
N SER A 411 -33.37 -4.73 0.34
CA SER A 411 -34.83 -4.63 0.45
C SER A 411 -35.51 -5.89 0.00
N LEU A 412 -36.63 -6.20 0.64
CA LEU A 412 -37.52 -7.28 0.21
C LEU A 412 -38.27 -6.86 -1.06
N LEU A 413 -38.65 -7.85 -1.90
CA LEU A 413 -39.58 -7.61 -3.01
C LEU A 413 -40.95 -7.18 -2.46
N PRO A 414 -41.67 -6.30 -3.16
CA PRO A 414 -43.07 -6.02 -2.84
C PRO A 414 -43.89 -7.32 -2.86
N ALA A 415 -44.83 -7.45 -1.92
CA ALA A 415 -45.75 -8.58 -1.84
C ALA A 415 -46.76 -8.62 -3.00
#